data_e96a543e7a25a1a6fe66dc6053aa4a92
#
_entry.id   e96a543e7a25a1a6fe66dc6053aa4a92
#
_cell.length_a   1.000
_cell.length_b   1.000
_cell.length_c   1.000
_cell.angle_alpha   90.00
_cell.angle_beta   90.00
_cell.angle_gamma   90.00
#
_symmetry.space_group_name_H-M   'P 1'
#
loop_
_entity.id
_entity.type
_entity.pdbx_description
1 polymer ?
#
loop_
_entity_poly.entity_id
_entity_poly.type
_entity_poly.pdbx_seq_one_letter_code
_entity_poly.pdbx_strand_id
1 'polypeptide(L)'
;MRQDSLVLPVVAVLAATPSTRIVRLDLTGHPFEFEAGQSALIGLANHEKRVPYSIASAPAETARHGLLDFLIKVEPSGRWGRQFDAIEPGHRLGVRGPYGSFFFPSQPQETRFLFVAGGTGIAPIRAMIQQAAMTGVSGHMKLLYSAKTADDFAYLPELREMASRSHLGLRLHVTREAPDSWHGERGRIGRPQLATLVEDPATLCFVCGPETMVDDVPRMLLELGVEKSRIRIEEW
;
A
#
# COMPACT_ATOMS: atom_id res chain seq x y z
N MET A 1 3.51 20.89 -17.75
CA MET A 1 4.14 19.94 -18.71
C MET A 1 3.23 18.72 -18.79
N ARG A 2 2.82 18.25 -19.99
CA ARG A 2 2.16 16.95 -20.11
C ARG A 2 3.23 15.90 -19.78
N GLN A 3 3.05 15.16 -18.69
CA GLN A 3 3.87 13.98 -18.43
C GLN A 3 3.58 12.97 -19.53
N ASP A 4 4.60 12.61 -20.31
CA ASP A 4 4.46 11.61 -21.37
C ASP A 4 4.06 10.27 -20.76
N SER A 5 3.09 9.62 -21.38
CA SER A 5 2.65 8.29 -20.95
C SER A 5 3.71 7.27 -21.34
N LEU A 6 4.31 6.59 -20.36
CA LEU A 6 5.18 5.45 -20.63
C LEU A 6 4.32 4.26 -21.08
N VAL A 7 4.89 3.41 -21.92
CA VAL A 7 4.29 2.12 -22.33
C VAL A 7 5.23 1.00 -21.94
N LEU A 8 4.93 0.36 -20.82
CA LEU A 8 5.80 -0.61 -20.16
C LEU A 8 5.32 -2.05 -20.36
N PRO A 9 6.21 -3.02 -20.58
CA PRO A 9 5.84 -4.42 -20.66
C PRO A 9 5.51 -4.99 -19.27
N VAL A 10 4.50 -5.84 -19.21
CA VAL A 10 4.20 -6.69 -18.06
C VAL A 10 5.16 -7.86 -18.06
N VAL A 11 5.97 -8.00 -17.03
CA VAL A 11 6.95 -9.11 -16.90
C VAL A 11 6.47 -10.20 -15.93
N ALA A 12 5.56 -9.87 -15.03
CA ALA A 12 4.96 -10.86 -14.14
C ALA A 12 3.55 -10.44 -13.68
N VAL A 13 2.71 -11.45 -13.46
CA VAL A 13 1.39 -11.32 -12.82
C VAL A 13 1.32 -12.40 -11.74
N LEU A 14 1.39 -11.99 -10.47
CA LEU A 14 1.45 -12.89 -9.32
C LEU A 14 0.14 -12.83 -8.54
N ALA A 15 -0.39 -13.99 -8.15
CA ALA A 15 -1.52 -14.02 -7.23
C ALA A 15 -1.08 -13.49 -5.85
N ALA A 16 -1.73 -12.44 -5.36
CA ALA A 16 -1.48 -11.88 -4.04
C ALA A 16 -2.54 -12.33 -3.02
N THR A 17 -3.80 -12.34 -3.43
CA THR A 17 -4.96 -12.85 -2.69
C THR A 17 -5.95 -13.50 -3.69
N PRO A 18 -7.03 -14.11 -3.24
CA PRO A 18 -8.06 -14.61 -4.17
C PRO A 18 -8.58 -13.56 -5.15
N SER A 19 -8.65 -12.28 -4.72
CA SER A 19 -9.23 -11.19 -5.49
C SER A 19 -8.21 -10.12 -5.94
N THR A 20 -6.91 -10.32 -5.73
CA THR A 20 -5.88 -9.35 -6.13
C THR A 20 -4.69 -9.98 -6.81
N ARG A 21 -4.03 -9.22 -7.69
CA ARG A 21 -2.80 -9.61 -8.40
C ARG A 21 -1.75 -8.52 -8.24
N ILE A 22 -0.50 -8.93 -8.07
CA ILE A 22 0.64 -8.04 -8.23
C ILE A 22 1.00 -8.06 -9.71
N VAL A 23 0.86 -6.92 -10.36
CA VAL A 23 1.26 -6.72 -11.75
C VAL A 23 2.59 -5.98 -11.75
N ARG A 24 3.61 -6.62 -12.30
CA ARG A 24 4.97 -6.13 -12.36
C ARG A 24 5.33 -5.69 -13.76
N LEU A 25 5.80 -4.45 -13.88
CA LEU A 25 6.20 -3.84 -15.12
C LEU A 25 7.72 -3.67 -15.16
N ASP A 26 8.32 -3.86 -16.33
CA ASP A 26 9.72 -3.53 -16.56
C ASP A 26 9.83 -2.03 -16.88
N LEU A 27 10.61 -1.35 -16.07
CA LEU A 27 10.90 0.08 -16.16
C LEU A 27 12.30 0.35 -16.77
N THR A 28 13.03 -0.70 -17.13
CA THR A 28 14.41 -0.59 -17.64
C THR A 28 14.49 0.36 -18.82
N GLY A 29 15.37 1.37 -18.73
CA GLY A 29 15.56 2.36 -19.79
C GLY A 29 14.53 3.49 -19.81
N HIS A 30 13.57 3.51 -18.88
CA HIS A 30 12.57 4.56 -18.77
C HIS A 30 12.75 5.34 -17.46
N PRO A 31 13.02 6.66 -17.52
CA PRO A 31 13.07 7.48 -16.31
C PRO A 31 11.65 7.63 -15.72
N PHE A 32 11.50 7.25 -14.46
CA PHE A 32 10.24 7.42 -13.74
C PHE A 32 10.55 7.61 -12.25
N GLU A 33 10.64 8.87 -11.84
CA GLU A 33 10.89 9.25 -10.47
C GLU A 33 9.57 9.40 -9.71
N PHE A 34 9.48 8.83 -8.51
CA PHE A 34 8.30 8.90 -7.66
C PHE A 34 8.68 8.77 -6.19
N GLU A 35 7.78 9.20 -5.31
CA GLU A 35 7.88 9.04 -3.86
C GLU A 35 7.08 7.81 -3.41
N ALA A 36 7.57 7.11 -2.37
CA ALA A 36 6.90 5.93 -1.82
C ALA A 36 5.51 6.28 -1.29
N GLY A 37 4.48 5.68 -1.87
CA GLY A 37 3.08 5.94 -1.57
C GLY A 37 2.32 6.68 -2.65
N GLN A 38 2.99 7.28 -3.64
CA GLN A 38 2.31 7.89 -4.78
C GLN A 38 1.60 6.86 -5.67
N SER A 39 0.72 7.36 -6.52
CA SER A 39 -0.06 6.59 -7.48
C SER A 39 0.32 6.91 -8.93
N ALA A 40 -0.11 6.04 -9.85
CA ALA A 40 -0.06 6.29 -11.28
C ALA A 40 -1.39 5.90 -11.94
N LEU A 41 -1.71 6.55 -13.04
CA LEU A 41 -2.81 6.14 -13.91
C LEU A 41 -2.31 5.03 -14.83
N ILE A 42 -2.89 3.85 -14.73
CA ILE A 42 -2.53 2.69 -15.56
C ILE A 42 -3.71 2.17 -16.38
N GLY A 43 -3.41 1.55 -17.50
CA GLY A 43 -4.40 0.88 -18.36
C GLY A 43 -3.71 0.20 -19.53
N LEU A 44 -4.43 -0.65 -20.28
CA LEU A 44 -3.89 -1.29 -21.46
C LEU A 44 -3.40 -0.23 -22.46
N ALA A 45 -2.23 -0.48 -23.08
CA ALA A 45 -1.55 0.51 -23.93
C ALA A 45 -2.40 1.00 -25.11
N ASN A 46 -3.23 0.12 -25.67
CA ASN A 46 -4.14 0.38 -26.79
C ASN A 46 -5.52 0.93 -26.38
N HIS A 47 -5.77 1.20 -25.08
CA HIS A 47 -6.99 1.77 -24.56
C HIS A 47 -6.73 3.18 -24.02
N GLU A 48 -7.68 4.09 -24.20
CA GLU A 48 -7.58 5.45 -23.63
C GLU A 48 -7.83 5.47 -22.12
N LYS A 49 -8.66 4.53 -21.65
CA LYS A 49 -9.05 4.49 -20.23
C LYS A 49 -7.88 4.14 -19.34
N ARG A 50 -7.61 5.01 -18.38
CA ARG A 50 -6.63 4.84 -17.32
C ARG A 50 -7.32 4.87 -15.96
N VAL A 51 -6.80 4.11 -15.03
CA VAL A 51 -7.33 3.99 -13.66
C VAL A 51 -6.20 4.27 -12.67
N PRO A 52 -6.46 5.02 -11.60
CA PRO A 52 -5.44 5.26 -10.58
C PRO A 52 -5.17 3.98 -9.78
N TYR A 53 -3.90 3.69 -9.58
CA TYR A 53 -3.41 2.65 -8.67
C TYR A 53 -2.19 3.16 -7.93
N SER A 54 -2.10 2.90 -6.64
CA SER A 54 -0.89 3.18 -5.88
C SER A 54 0.25 2.31 -6.37
N ILE A 55 1.43 2.91 -6.45
CA ILE A 55 2.66 2.20 -6.73
C ILE A 55 3.00 1.39 -5.48
N ALA A 56 3.11 0.06 -5.64
CA ALA A 56 3.34 -0.86 -4.54
C ALA A 56 4.83 -1.14 -4.29
N SER A 57 5.69 -0.92 -5.29
CA SER A 57 7.16 -0.97 -5.12
C SER A 57 7.68 0.32 -4.49
N ALA A 58 8.75 0.23 -3.69
CA ALA A 58 9.46 1.40 -3.17
C ALA A 58 10.36 2.01 -4.26
N PRO A 59 10.60 3.35 -4.26
CA PRO A 59 11.57 3.97 -5.15
C PRO A 59 12.94 3.30 -5.11
N ALA A 60 13.48 3.02 -3.93
CA ALA A 60 14.76 2.33 -3.77
C ALA A 60 14.76 0.89 -4.32
N GLU A 61 13.65 0.17 -4.17
CA GLU A 61 13.43 -1.16 -4.74
C GLU A 61 13.38 -1.09 -6.27
N THR A 62 12.63 -0.13 -6.82
CA THR A 62 12.54 0.12 -8.26
C THR A 62 13.87 0.53 -8.87
N ALA A 63 14.62 1.42 -8.21
CA ALA A 63 15.96 1.82 -8.65
C ALA A 63 16.95 0.63 -8.70
N ARG A 64 16.81 -0.32 -7.77
CA ARG A 64 17.67 -1.51 -7.68
C ARG A 64 17.34 -2.56 -8.73
N HIS A 65 16.07 -2.76 -9.05
CA HIS A 65 15.60 -3.88 -9.85
C HIS A 65 15.05 -3.50 -11.23
N GLY A 66 14.81 -2.22 -11.50
CA GLY A 66 14.16 -1.74 -12.72
C GLY A 66 12.70 -2.14 -12.85
N LEU A 67 12.02 -2.42 -11.72
CA LEU A 67 10.67 -2.97 -11.71
C LEU A 67 9.69 -2.04 -11.00
N LEU A 68 8.48 -1.93 -11.55
CA LEU A 68 7.39 -1.13 -11.01
C LEU A 68 6.20 -2.05 -10.74
N ASP A 69 5.77 -2.14 -9.47
CA ASP A 69 4.70 -3.05 -9.05
C ASP A 69 3.41 -2.28 -8.73
N PHE A 70 2.28 -2.90 -9.11
CA PHE A 70 0.94 -2.46 -8.74
C PHE A 70 0.14 -3.62 -8.13
N LEU A 71 -0.60 -3.36 -7.05
CA LEU A 71 -1.55 -4.31 -6.49
C LEU A 71 -2.93 -4.03 -7.09
N ILE A 72 -3.35 -4.87 -8.03
CA ILE A 72 -4.58 -4.70 -8.80
C ILE A 72 -5.67 -5.63 -8.28
N LYS A 73 -6.85 -5.06 -8.01
CA LYS A 73 -8.04 -5.82 -7.66
C LYS A 73 -8.68 -6.39 -8.92
N VAL A 74 -8.86 -7.71 -8.94
CA VAL A 74 -9.54 -8.44 -10.01
C VAL A 74 -10.84 -9.03 -9.43
N GLU A 75 -11.95 -8.32 -9.66
CA GLU A 75 -13.28 -8.81 -9.29
C GLU A 75 -14.16 -8.90 -10.55
N PRO A 76 -14.86 -10.02 -10.79
CA PRO A 76 -15.73 -10.19 -11.96
C PRO A 76 -16.82 -9.11 -12.07
N SER A 77 -17.24 -8.52 -10.94
CA SER A 77 -18.20 -7.42 -10.84
C SER A 77 -17.55 -6.04 -10.76
N GLY A 78 -16.23 -5.96 -10.69
CA GLY A 78 -15.49 -4.74 -10.47
C GLY A 78 -15.58 -3.77 -11.66
N ARG A 79 -15.98 -2.53 -11.41
CA ARG A 79 -16.12 -1.48 -12.43
C ARG A 79 -14.81 -1.17 -13.17
N TRP A 80 -13.68 -1.42 -12.51
CA TRP A 80 -12.35 -1.04 -12.97
C TRP A 80 -11.42 -2.24 -13.20
N GLY A 81 -11.68 -3.40 -12.56
CA GLY A 81 -10.84 -4.59 -12.62
C GLY A 81 -10.92 -5.35 -13.94
N ARG A 82 -12.07 -5.33 -14.64
CA ARG A 82 -12.30 -6.13 -15.85
C ARG A 82 -11.24 -5.98 -16.95
N GLN A 83 -10.65 -4.79 -17.10
CA GLN A 83 -9.59 -4.60 -18.09
C GLN A 83 -8.28 -5.32 -17.75
N PHE A 84 -8.14 -5.75 -16.49
CA PHE A 84 -6.95 -6.45 -16.00
C PHE A 84 -7.20 -7.93 -15.69
N ASP A 85 -8.44 -8.43 -15.86
CA ASP A 85 -8.77 -9.83 -15.57
C ASP A 85 -7.96 -10.81 -16.44
N ALA A 86 -7.67 -10.41 -17.68
CA ALA A 86 -6.90 -11.20 -18.64
C ALA A 86 -5.46 -10.68 -18.83
N ILE A 87 -4.93 -9.92 -17.85
CA ILE A 87 -3.56 -9.41 -17.97
C ILE A 87 -2.55 -10.55 -17.75
N GLU A 88 -1.59 -10.64 -18.64
CA GLU A 88 -0.56 -11.68 -18.66
C GLU A 88 0.82 -11.07 -18.97
N PRO A 89 1.91 -11.75 -18.61
CA PRO A 89 3.25 -11.38 -19.08
C PRO A 89 3.31 -11.23 -20.61
N GLY A 90 3.98 -10.18 -21.06
CA GLY A 90 4.04 -9.79 -22.49
C GLY A 90 3.02 -8.73 -22.90
N HIS A 91 1.94 -8.53 -22.16
CA HIS A 91 1.05 -7.38 -22.36
C HIS A 91 1.80 -6.07 -22.08
N ARG A 92 1.27 -4.95 -22.58
CA ARG A 92 1.83 -3.62 -22.36
C ARG A 92 0.82 -2.72 -21.67
N LEU A 93 1.26 -2.03 -20.63
CA LEU A 93 0.46 -1.02 -19.93
C LEU A 93 0.98 0.38 -20.20
N GLY A 94 0.04 1.30 -20.45
CA GLY A 94 0.32 2.72 -20.40
C GLY A 94 0.33 3.18 -18.95
N VAL A 95 1.39 3.87 -18.56
CA VAL A 95 1.59 4.40 -17.21
C VAL A 95 1.78 5.91 -17.31
N ARG A 96 1.03 6.67 -16.53
CA ARG A 96 1.16 8.13 -16.42
C ARG A 96 1.15 8.54 -14.96
N GLY A 97 2.11 9.33 -14.56
CA GLY A 97 2.32 9.77 -13.17
C GLY A 97 3.76 10.21 -12.94
N PRO A 98 4.19 10.29 -11.66
CA PRO A 98 3.42 9.98 -10.45
C PRO A 98 2.40 11.05 -10.08
N TYR A 99 1.43 10.68 -9.23
CA TYR A 99 0.41 11.57 -8.69
C TYR A 99 0.23 11.37 -7.19
N GLY A 100 -0.34 12.40 -6.55
CA GLY A 100 -0.74 12.34 -5.15
C GLY A 100 0.29 12.92 -4.19
N SER A 101 -0.24 13.34 -3.02
CA SER A 101 0.53 13.90 -1.90
C SER A 101 0.64 12.92 -0.72
N PHE A 102 0.09 11.72 -0.86
CA PHE A 102 0.18 10.65 0.13
C PHE A 102 1.48 9.88 -0.07
N PHE A 103 2.56 10.35 0.55
CA PHE A 103 3.88 9.71 0.44
C PHE A 103 4.69 9.80 1.72
N PHE A 104 5.63 8.89 1.86
CA PHE A 104 6.59 8.87 2.97
C PHE A 104 7.67 9.93 2.75
N PRO A 105 7.96 10.79 3.74
CA PRO A 105 8.96 11.84 3.57
C PRO A 105 10.36 11.25 3.39
N SER A 106 11.15 11.83 2.50
CA SER A 106 12.54 11.38 2.23
C SER A 106 13.47 11.61 3.43
N GLN A 107 13.18 12.61 4.26
CA GLN A 107 13.90 12.95 5.49
C GLN A 107 12.91 13.23 6.62
N PRO A 108 12.29 12.17 7.20
CA PRO A 108 11.35 12.34 8.29
C PRO A 108 12.05 12.89 9.53
N GLN A 109 11.39 13.82 10.23
CA GLN A 109 11.86 14.31 11.53
C GLN A 109 11.35 13.42 12.67
N GLU A 110 10.35 12.61 12.36
CA GLU A 110 9.72 11.69 13.30
C GLU A 110 10.55 10.40 13.44
N THR A 111 10.47 9.83 14.63
CA THR A 111 11.10 8.55 14.95
C THR A 111 10.07 7.44 15.20
N ARG A 112 8.77 7.76 15.10
CA ARG A 112 7.67 6.82 15.28
C ARG A 112 6.69 6.95 14.14
N PHE A 113 6.37 5.81 13.53
CA PHE A 113 5.51 5.73 12.36
C PHE A 113 4.42 4.69 12.59
N LEU A 114 3.17 5.08 12.41
CA LEU A 114 2.03 4.19 12.44
C LEU A 114 1.40 4.13 11.05
N PHE A 115 1.34 2.94 10.50
CA PHE A 115 0.67 2.65 9.25
C PHE A 115 -0.62 1.88 9.53
N VAL A 116 -1.73 2.33 8.96
CA VAL A 116 -3.03 1.65 9.06
C VAL A 116 -3.51 1.37 7.65
N ALA A 117 -3.61 0.08 7.31
CA ALA A 117 -3.97 -0.37 5.98
C ALA A 117 -5.28 -1.17 5.99
N GLY A 118 -6.13 -0.97 4.97
CA GLY A 118 -7.34 -1.77 4.74
C GLY A 118 -7.36 -2.37 3.33
N GLY A 119 -7.38 -3.70 3.21
CA GLY A 119 -7.44 -4.37 1.91
C GLY A 119 -6.30 -3.96 0.97
N THR A 120 -6.64 -3.44 -0.22
CA THR A 120 -5.65 -2.98 -1.22
C THR A 120 -4.93 -1.68 -0.82
N GLY A 121 -5.40 -0.97 0.20
CA GLY A 121 -4.67 0.16 0.80
C GLY A 121 -3.30 -0.20 1.37
N ILE A 122 -2.97 -1.50 1.45
CA ILE A 122 -1.63 -1.96 1.77
C ILE A 122 -0.59 -1.60 0.69
N ALA A 123 -0.98 -1.37 -0.56
CA ALA A 123 -0.05 -1.11 -1.66
C ALA A 123 0.85 0.11 -1.41
N PRO A 124 0.33 1.33 -1.19
CA PRO A 124 1.16 2.49 -0.88
C PRO A 124 1.88 2.35 0.46
N ILE A 125 1.25 1.74 1.45
CA ILE A 125 1.83 1.50 2.78
C ILE A 125 3.04 0.56 2.69
N ARG A 126 2.95 -0.53 1.91
CA ARG A 126 4.08 -1.42 1.66
C ARG A 126 5.26 -0.66 1.05
N ALA A 127 5.00 0.15 0.01
CA ALA A 127 6.04 0.97 -0.62
C ALA A 127 6.74 1.89 0.39
N MET A 128 5.99 2.54 1.29
CA MET A 128 6.53 3.41 2.35
C MET A 128 7.41 2.64 3.34
N ILE A 129 6.93 1.48 3.83
CA ILE A 129 7.66 0.65 4.80
C ILE A 129 8.96 0.12 4.17
N GLN A 130 8.90 -0.36 2.93
CA GLN A 130 10.08 -0.84 2.20
C GLN A 130 11.07 0.30 1.93
N GLN A 131 10.59 1.47 1.53
CA GLN A 131 11.46 2.65 1.33
C GLN A 131 12.19 3.00 2.62
N ALA A 132 11.48 3.11 3.73
CA ALA A 132 12.08 3.42 5.03
C ALA A 132 13.13 2.38 5.43
N ALA A 133 12.83 1.09 5.26
CA ALA A 133 13.77 0.01 5.58
C ALA A 133 15.02 0.03 4.69
N MET A 134 14.87 0.26 3.38
CA MET A 134 15.99 0.26 2.42
C MET A 134 16.87 1.51 2.51
N THR A 135 16.30 2.64 2.92
CA THR A 135 17.05 3.90 3.08
C THR A 135 17.61 4.10 4.50
N GLY A 136 17.40 3.13 5.39
CA GLY A 136 17.95 3.16 6.74
C GLY A 136 17.30 4.22 7.64
N VAL A 137 16.03 4.55 7.39
CA VAL A 137 15.29 5.46 8.29
C VAL A 137 15.24 4.83 9.68
N SER A 138 15.89 5.49 10.63
CA SER A 138 15.86 5.08 12.03
C SER A 138 14.51 5.43 12.66
N GLY A 139 13.82 4.42 13.23
CA GLY A 139 12.54 4.67 13.89
C GLY A 139 11.74 3.39 14.13
N HIS A 140 10.70 3.55 14.95
CA HIS A 140 9.78 2.48 15.27
C HIS A 140 8.60 2.49 14.30
N MET A 141 8.55 1.51 13.41
CA MET A 141 7.44 1.32 12.47
C MET A 141 6.45 0.30 13.02
N LYS A 142 5.17 0.65 13.00
CA LYS A 142 4.06 -0.25 13.34
C LYS A 142 3.05 -0.27 12.22
N LEU A 143 2.60 -1.45 11.84
CA LEU A 143 1.54 -1.66 10.84
C LEU A 143 0.36 -2.37 11.47
N LEU A 144 -0.80 -1.74 11.38
CA LEU A 144 -2.10 -2.31 11.66
C LEU A 144 -2.80 -2.57 10.32
N TYR A 145 -2.85 -3.84 9.93
CA TYR A 145 -3.41 -4.23 8.64
C TYR A 145 -4.71 -4.99 8.82
N SER A 146 -5.77 -4.49 8.22
CA SER A 146 -7.11 -5.06 8.25
C SER A 146 -7.50 -5.64 6.89
N ALA A 147 -8.02 -6.86 6.89
CA ALA A 147 -8.58 -7.52 5.72
C ALA A 147 -9.95 -8.14 6.05
N LYS A 148 -10.69 -8.60 5.02
CA LYS A 148 -11.99 -9.24 5.24
C LYS A 148 -11.83 -10.62 5.84
N THR A 149 -10.92 -11.41 5.30
CA THR A 149 -10.62 -12.79 5.71
C THR A 149 -9.11 -13.00 5.86
N ALA A 150 -8.70 -14.14 6.38
CA ALA A 150 -7.28 -14.50 6.54
C ALA A 150 -6.52 -14.60 5.20
N ASP A 151 -7.24 -14.93 4.11
CA ASP A 151 -6.65 -15.09 2.77
C ASP A 151 -6.53 -13.76 2.00
N ASP A 152 -7.13 -12.67 2.52
CA ASP A 152 -7.15 -11.35 1.87
C ASP A 152 -5.94 -10.45 2.25
N PHE A 153 -4.95 -10.97 2.97
CA PHE A 153 -3.74 -10.22 3.31
C PHE A 153 -2.70 -10.32 2.18
N ALA A 154 -2.67 -9.32 1.30
CA ALA A 154 -1.60 -9.21 0.32
C ALA A 154 -0.25 -8.93 1.00
N TYR A 155 0.85 -9.42 0.41
CA TYR A 155 2.23 -9.28 0.93
C TYR A 155 2.47 -9.87 2.32
N LEU A 156 1.58 -10.70 2.85
CA LEU A 156 1.69 -11.22 4.23
C LEU A 156 3.00 -11.94 4.55
N PRO A 157 3.57 -12.80 3.66
CA PRO A 157 4.86 -13.43 3.92
C PRO A 157 6.00 -12.42 4.12
N GLU A 158 6.07 -11.41 3.26
CA GLU A 158 7.06 -10.33 3.31
C GLU A 158 6.92 -9.50 4.61
N LEU A 159 5.69 -9.10 4.96
CA LEU A 159 5.41 -8.33 6.16
C LEU A 159 5.75 -9.10 7.44
N ARG A 160 5.50 -10.41 7.46
CA ARG A 160 5.89 -11.29 8.57
C ARG A 160 7.41 -11.44 8.68
N GLU A 161 8.11 -11.53 7.57
CA GLU A 161 9.56 -11.56 7.55
C GLU A 161 10.14 -10.26 8.11
N MET A 162 9.64 -9.09 7.71
CA MET A 162 10.05 -7.80 8.28
C MET A 162 9.78 -7.73 9.79
N ALA A 163 8.64 -8.24 10.24
CA ALA A 163 8.28 -8.27 11.65
C ALA A 163 9.20 -9.21 12.45
N SER A 164 9.57 -10.37 11.89
CA SER A 164 10.48 -11.34 12.56
C SER A 164 11.89 -10.77 12.75
N ARG A 165 12.31 -9.85 11.89
CA ARG A 165 13.60 -9.14 11.98
C ARG A 165 13.53 -7.88 12.86
N SER A 166 12.43 -7.67 13.58
CA SER A 166 12.18 -6.49 14.44
C SER A 166 12.19 -5.15 13.70
N HIS A 167 12.01 -5.16 12.38
CA HIS A 167 11.93 -3.94 11.59
C HIS A 167 10.51 -3.35 11.56
N LEU A 168 9.50 -4.15 11.93
CA LEU A 168 8.11 -3.78 11.86
C LEU A 168 7.29 -4.43 12.98
N GLY A 169 6.59 -3.64 13.78
CA GLY A 169 5.53 -4.13 14.65
C GLY A 169 4.28 -4.41 13.81
N LEU A 170 3.96 -5.70 13.59
CA LEU A 170 2.84 -6.10 12.73
C LEU A 170 1.64 -6.57 13.56
N ARG A 171 0.46 -5.98 13.31
CA ARG A 171 -0.84 -6.45 13.81
C ARG A 171 -1.81 -6.67 12.65
N LEU A 172 -2.49 -7.82 12.69
CA LEU A 172 -3.41 -8.26 11.65
C LEU A 172 -4.83 -8.36 12.20
N HIS A 173 -5.78 -7.76 11.52
CA HIS A 173 -7.21 -7.78 11.85
C HIS A 173 -8.04 -8.40 10.75
N VAL A 174 -8.87 -9.39 11.05
CA VAL A 174 -9.92 -9.87 10.14
C VAL A 174 -11.27 -9.32 10.56
N THR A 175 -12.02 -8.78 9.59
CA THR A 175 -13.32 -8.14 9.85
C THR A 175 -14.53 -9.06 9.63
N ARG A 176 -14.31 -10.23 9.05
CA ARG A 176 -15.31 -11.28 8.81
C ARG A 176 -14.89 -12.58 9.49
N GLU A 177 -15.35 -13.68 8.98
CA GLU A 177 -14.99 -15.01 9.49
C GLU A 177 -13.51 -15.30 9.30
N ALA A 178 -12.92 -15.93 10.29
CA ALA A 178 -11.55 -16.42 10.26
C ALA A 178 -11.54 -17.83 10.86
N PRO A 179 -10.68 -18.73 10.36
CA PRO A 179 -10.55 -20.08 10.89
C PRO A 179 -10.12 -20.06 12.36
N ASP A 180 -10.36 -21.14 13.09
CA ASP A 180 -9.96 -21.24 14.50
C ASP A 180 -8.45 -21.11 14.71
N SER A 181 -7.66 -21.49 13.70
CA SER A 181 -6.21 -21.32 13.65
C SER A 181 -5.75 -19.87 13.48
N TRP A 182 -6.67 -18.91 13.33
CA TRP A 182 -6.31 -17.51 13.21
C TRP A 182 -5.82 -16.93 14.55
N HIS A 183 -4.58 -16.50 14.61
CA HIS A 183 -3.94 -15.92 15.80
C HIS A 183 -3.91 -14.39 15.83
N GLY A 184 -4.42 -13.72 14.77
CA GLY A 184 -4.58 -12.27 14.75
C GLY A 184 -5.85 -11.79 15.45
N GLU A 185 -6.06 -10.49 15.44
CA GLU A 185 -7.24 -9.87 16.05
C GLU A 185 -8.48 -10.04 15.13
N ARG A 186 -9.66 -9.93 15.73
CA ARG A 186 -10.96 -10.04 15.04
C ARG A 186 -11.75 -8.75 15.19
N GLY A 187 -12.58 -8.45 14.20
CA GLY A 187 -13.43 -7.26 14.20
C GLY A 187 -12.80 -6.05 13.53
N ARG A 188 -13.49 -4.92 13.61
CA ARG A 188 -12.99 -3.65 13.06
C ARG A 188 -11.93 -3.04 13.96
N ILE A 189 -11.05 -2.26 13.35
CA ILE A 189 -10.09 -1.43 14.09
C ILE A 189 -10.89 -0.43 14.91
N GLY A 190 -10.59 -0.35 16.19
CA GLY A 190 -11.20 0.59 17.13
C GLY A 190 -10.14 1.35 17.93
N ARG A 191 -10.63 2.31 18.74
CA ARG A 191 -9.76 3.14 19.60
C ARG A 191 -8.86 2.32 20.55
N PRO A 192 -9.33 1.20 21.16
CA PRO A 192 -8.46 0.39 22.04
C PRO A 192 -7.22 -0.17 21.34
N GLN A 193 -7.37 -0.63 20.09
CA GLN A 193 -6.24 -1.14 19.31
C GLN A 193 -5.25 -0.02 18.96
N LEU A 194 -5.76 1.14 18.51
CA LEU A 194 -4.91 2.29 18.19
C LEU A 194 -4.19 2.83 19.43
N ALA A 195 -4.84 2.87 20.59
CA ALA A 195 -4.23 3.33 21.84
C ALA A 195 -3.02 2.51 22.29
N THR A 196 -2.94 1.22 21.92
CA THR A 196 -1.77 0.38 22.18
C THR A 196 -0.62 0.60 21.19
N LEU A 197 -0.87 1.31 20.10
CA LEU A 197 0.09 1.55 19.02
C LEU A 197 0.62 2.99 19.01
N VAL A 198 -0.23 3.95 19.40
CA VAL A 198 0.14 5.36 19.57
C VAL A 198 0.74 5.53 20.96
N GLU A 199 2.06 5.38 21.07
CA GLU A 199 2.79 5.56 22.34
C GLU A 199 3.21 7.03 22.56
N ASP A 200 3.20 7.82 21.49
CA ASP A 200 3.63 9.21 21.46
C ASP A 200 2.76 10.01 20.48
N PRO A 201 2.16 11.12 20.90
CA PRO A 201 1.41 12.02 20.01
C PRO A 201 2.23 12.56 18.83
N ALA A 202 3.56 12.56 18.93
CA ALA A 202 4.46 12.91 17.82
C ALA A 202 4.58 11.84 16.72
N THR A 203 3.86 10.72 16.84
CA THR A 203 3.82 9.66 15.81
C THR A 203 3.27 10.19 14.49
N LEU A 204 3.98 9.95 13.38
CA LEU A 204 3.48 10.21 12.03
C LEU A 204 2.63 9.03 11.58
N CYS A 205 1.36 9.30 11.26
CA CYS A 205 0.37 8.29 10.94
C CYS A 205 -0.01 8.33 9.46
N PHE A 206 -0.07 7.17 8.81
CA PHE A 206 -0.52 6.98 7.43
C PHE A 206 -1.71 6.03 7.43
N VAL A 207 -2.84 6.47 6.90
CA VAL A 207 -4.08 5.69 6.84
C VAL A 207 -4.50 5.53 5.39
N CYS A 208 -4.60 4.28 4.91
CA CYS A 208 -5.05 3.98 3.57
C CYS A 208 -5.99 2.78 3.57
N GLY A 209 -7.20 2.97 3.04
CA GLY A 209 -8.22 1.93 3.04
C GLY A 209 -9.57 2.40 2.55
N PRO A 210 -10.65 1.63 2.82
CA PRO A 210 -11.99 2.01 2.43
C PRO A 210 -12.50 3.23 3.22
N GLU A 211 -13.47 3.94 2.66
CA GLU A 211 -14.12 5.15 3.19
C GLU A 211 -14.32 5.12 4.71
N THR A 212 -14.95 4.07 5.23
CA THR A 212 -15.20 3.95 6.68
C THR A 212 -13.93 3.93 7.52
N MET A 213 -12.82 3.42 7.00
CA MET A 213 -11.53 3.42 7.71
C MET A 213 -10.89 4.80 7.70
N VAL A 214 -10.91 5.48 6.55
CA VAL A 214 -10.29 6.81 6.40
C VAL A 214 -11.10 7.90 7.10
N ASP A 215 -12.36 7.64 7.44
CA ASP A 215 -13.19 8.50 8.27
C ASP A 215 -13.00 8.25 9.77
N ASP A 216 -13.01 6.99 10.19
CA ASP A 216 -13.03 6.63 11.61
C ASP A 216 -11.63 6.67 12.25
N VAL A 217 -10.62 6.12 11.57
CA VAL A 217 -9.27 6.01 12.16
C VAL A 217 -8.64 7.37 12.45
N PRO A 218 -8.68 8.38 11.55
CA PRO A 218 -8.14 9.71 11.85
C PRO A 218 -8.81 10.38 13.04
N ARG A 219 -10.12 10.24 13.19
CA ARG A 219 -10.87 10.77 14.33
C ARG A 219 -10.38 10.16 15.64
N MET A 220 -10.24 8.83 15.68
CA MET A 220 -9.70 8.12 16.84
C MET A 220 -8.25 8.50 17.16
N LEU A 221 -7.41 8.75 16.14
CA LEU A 221 -6.03 9.22 16.32
C LEU A 221 -5.99 10.62 16.94
N LEU A 222 -6.87 11.53 16.50
CA LEU A 222 -7.02 12.88 17.11
C LEU A 222 -7.43 12.77 18.59
N GLU A 223 -8.38 11.90 18.94
CA GLU A 223 -8.80 11.64 20.32
C GLU A 223 -7.67 11.04 21.19
N LEU A 224 -6.69 10.39 20.58
CA LEU A 224 -5.47 9.89 21.24
C LEU A 224 -4.36 10.95 21.32
N GLY A 225 -4.61 12.17 20.88
CA GLY A 225 -3.69 13.30 20.97
C GLY A 225 -2.74 13.46 19.80
N VAL A 226 -2.87 12.66 18.73
CA VAL A 226 -2.07 12.86 17.52
C VAL A 226 -2.55 14.13 16.82
N GLU A 227 -1.63 15.03 16.46
CA GLU A 227 -1.98 16.26 15.75
C GLU A 227 -2.45 15.98 14.32
N LYS A 228 -3.41 16.76 13.83
CA LYS A 228 -3.95 16.63 12.46
C LYS A 228 -2.87 16.70 11.38
N SER A 229 -1.87 17.52 11.56
CA SER A 229 -0.70 17.67 10.66
C SER A 229 0.14 16.40 10.51
N ARG A 230 0.02 15.47 11.47
CA ARG A 230 0.73 14.18 11.52
C ARG A 230 -0.12 13.01 11.04
N ILE A 231 -1.34 13.26 10.56
CA ILE A 231 -2.22 12.22 10.02
C ILE A 231 -2.37 12.43 8.52
N ARG A 232 -1.83 11.52 7.75
CA ARG A 232 -1.93 11.49 6.28
C ARG A 232 -2.91 10.39 5.87
N ILE A 233 -3.76 10.70 4.90
CA ILE A 233 -4.90 9.84 4.54
C ILE A 233 -4.97 9.70 3.02
N GLU A 234 -5.25 8.49 2.55
CA GLU A 234 -5.63 8.19 1.17
C GLU A 234 -6.79 7.18 1.15
N GLU A 235 -7.86 7.50 0.42
CA GLU A 235 -9.05 6.66 0.27
C GLU A 235 -8.97 5.82 -1.01
N TRP A 236 -9.50 4.56 -0.95
CA TRP A 236 -9.58 3.61 -2.07
C TRP A 236 -10.95 2.99 -2.24
#